data_93efddc5eddfe575cc27d5e0069003f3
#
_entry.id   93efddc5eddfe575cc27d5e0069003f3
#
_cell.length_a   1.000
_cell.length_b   1.000
_cell.length_c   1.000
_cell.angle_alpha   90.00
_cell.angle_beta   90.00
_cell.angle_gamma   90.00
#
_symmetry.space_group_name_H-M   'P 1'
#
loop_
_entity.id
_entity.type
_entity.pdbx_description
1 polymer ?
#
loop_
_entity_poly.entity_id
_entity_poly.type
_entity_poly.pdbx_seq_one_letter_code
_entity_poly.pdbx_strand_id
1 'polypeptide(L)'
;MKIPLLDLKAQYSQIKDEIRQAVDEVLESQQFILGPRVSELESEIASYSRCKYALGVSSGTDALLLALMALGTGHGDIVITTPYTFFATAGCIARLGAKPVFADIDPATFNIDPRKLETLLEKMTSEELSRVRAVIPVHLFGQMADMQSIVPICRKYGLKIIEDAAQAIGSECPFGGGVKRAGSIGDIGCFSFFPSKNLGGIGDGGMVVTNDADLYEKMKILRVHGSSPKYYHRAVGGNFRLDEIQAAVLLVKLKYLDTWTEARQKNARIYDELLSGVVSEHFRTPAVLPGYRHIYNQYCIRTAKRDDLKVHLRENGVATEIYYPLPMHLQECF
;
A
#
# COMPACT_ATOMS: atom_id res chain seq x y z
N MET A 1 -3.21 -29.73 -14.85
CA MET A 1 -2.47 -28.45 -14.99
C MET A 1 -2.35 -27.83 -13.61
N LYS A 2 -1.21 -27.25 -13.21
CA LYS A 2 -1.10 -26.55 -11.92
C LYS A 2 -1.09 -25.05 -12.19
N ILE A 3 -1.97 -24.32 -11.55
CA ILE A 3 -2.09 -22.86 -11.62
C ILE A 3 -1.60 -22.28 -10.30
N PRO A 4 -0.39 -21.67 -10.26
CA PRO A 4 0.14 -21.06 -9.05
C PRO A 4 -0.64 -19.79 -8.71
N LEU A 5 -0.60 -19.38 -7.43
CA LEU A 5 -1.19 -18.11 -7.00
C LEU A 5 -0.49 -16.90 -7.66
N LEU A 6 0.81 -17.02 -7.90
CA LEU A 6 1.64 -16.03 -8.58
C LEU A 6 2.80 -16.76 -9.30
N ASP A 7 3.13 -16.35 -10.53
CA ASP A 7 4.27 -16.89 -11.28
C ASP A 7 5.35 -15.84 -11.55
N LEU A 8 6.20 -15.62 -10.54
CA LEU A 8 7.35 -14.72 -10.67
C LEU A 8 8.42 -15.25 -11.64
N LYS A 9 8.46 -16.58 -11.93
CA LYS A 9 9.42 -17.14 -12.89
C LYS A 9 9.05 -16.73 -14.31
N ALA A 10 7.76 -16.80 -14.66
CA ALA A 10 7.28 -16.33 -15.96
C ALA A 10 7.55 -14.83 -16.15
N GLN A 11 7.31 -14.00 -15.13
CA GLN A 11 7.64 -12.58 -15.16
C GLN A 11 9.15 -12.35 -15.36
N TYR A 12 9.98 -13.00 -14.55
CA TYR A 12 11.44 -12.85 -14.63
C TYR A 12 12.01 -13.28 -15.98
N SER A 13 11.50 -14.37 -16.56
CA SER A 13 12.02 -14.88 -17.84
C SER A 13 11.96 -13.87 -18.98
N GLN A 14 10.98 -12.94 -18.94
CA GLN A 14 10.77 -11.94 -19.98
C GLN A 14 11.76 -10.77 -19.90
N ILE A 15 12.28 -10.46 -18.70
CA ILE A 15 13.10 -9.28 -18.41
C ILE A 15 14.44 -9.64 -17.75
N LYS A 16 14.82 -10.92 -17.85
CA LYS A 16 15.98 -11.49 -17.15
C LYS A 16 17.28 -10.77 -17.44
N ASP A 17 17.54 -10.47 -18.71
CA ASP A 17 18.81 -9.90 -19.13
C ASP A 17 18.91 -8.43 -18.70
N GLU A 18 17.83 -7.67 -18.79
CA GLU A 18 17.77 -6.29 -18.27
C GLU A 18 18.00 -6.24 -16.74
N ILE A 19 17.38 -7.16 -15.99
CA ILE A 19 17.59 -7.25 -14.53
C ILE A 19 19.03 -7.58 -14.20
N ARG A 20 19.62 -8.55 -14.88
CA ARG A 20 21.02 -8.94 -14.65
C ARG A 20 21.97 -7.79 -14.94
N GLN A 21 21.81 -7.15 -16.09
CA GLN A 21 22.62 -5.99 -16.44
C GLN A 21 22.51 -4.89 -15.37
N ALA A 22 21.28 -4.54 -14.95
CA ALA A 22 21.07 -3.50 -13.94
C ALA A 22 21.70 -3.85 -12.57
N VAL A 23 21.67 -5.11 -12.18
CA VAL A 23 22.35 -5.58 -10.95
C VAL A 23 23.86 -5.55 -11.10
N ASP A 24 24.41 -6.05 -12.24
CA ASP A 24 25.85 -6.03 -12.51
C ASP A 24 26.41 -4.60 -12.50
N GLU A 25 25.69 -3.64 -13.07
CA GLU A 25 26.08 -2.21 -13.03
C GLU A 25 26.19 -1.68 -11.59
N VAL A 26 25.29 -2.08 -10.67
CA VAL A 26 25.40 -1.72 -9.25
C VAL A 26 26.61 -2.40 -8.60
N LEU A 27 26.85 -3.67 -8.88
CA LEU A 27 27.99 -4.42 -8.36
C LEU A 27 29.32 -3.81 -8.81
N GLU A 28 29.43 -3.43 -10.07
CA GLU A 28 30.65 -2.78 -10.61
C GLU A 28 30.86 -1.37 -10.00
N SER A 29 29.78 -0.63 -9.74
CA SER A 29 29.85 0.71 -9.15
C SER A 29 30.31 0.72 -7.68
N GLN A 30 30.08 -0.38 -6.95
CA GLN A 30 30.30 -0.50 -5.49
C GLN A 30 29.52 0.54 -4.65
N GLN A 31 28.52 1.20 -5.23
CA GLN A 31 27.64 2.13 -4.55
C GLN A 31 26.34 1.41 -4.17
N PHE A 32 26.24 0.94 -2.92
CA PHE A 32 25.13 0.09 -2.49
C PHE A 32 24.07 0.83 -1.69
N ILE A 33 24.37 2.01 -1.15
CA ILE A 33 23.49 2.71 -0.21
C ILE A 33 23.23 4.15 -0.67
N LEU A 34 21.96 4.48 -0.92
CA LEU A 34 21.50 5.81 -1.30
C LEU A 34 22.28 6.39 -2.50
N GLY A 35 22.56 5.56 -3.48
CA GLY A 35 23.27 5.91 -4.70
C GLY A 35 22.32 6.44 -5.80
N PRO A 36 22.83 6.49 -7.05
CA PRO A 36 22.10 7.08 -8.17
C PRO A 36 20.83 6.32 -8.56
N ARG A 37 20.78 4.97 -8.42
CA ARG A 37 19.60 4.20 -8.77
C ARG A 37 18.44 4.44 -7.81
N VAL A 38 18.71 4.63 -6.51
CA VAL A 38 17.69 5.04 -5.54
C VAL A 38 17.13 6.40 -5.92
N SER A 39 17.98 7.39 -6.21
CA SER A 39 17.54 8.74 -6.59
C SER A 39 16.72 8.75 -7.89
N GLU A 40 17.12 7.95 -8.88
CA GLU A 40 16.42 7.77 -10.14
C GLU A 40 15.04 7.15 -9.90
N LEU A 41 14.96 6.07 -9.11
CA LEU A 41 13.70 5.43 -8.77
C LEU A 41 12.75 6.37 -8.00
N GLU A 42 13.28 7.16 -7.05
CA GLU A 42 12.51 8.17 -6.32
C GLU A 42 11.88 9.18 -7.31
N SER A 43 12.65 9.67 -8.28
CA SER A 43 12.15 10.58 -9.31
C SER A 43 11.07 9.94 -10.19
N GLU A 44 11.31 8.73 -10.67
CA GLU A 44 10.37 7.98 -11.51
C GLU A 44 9.06 7.66 -10.78
N ILE A 45 9.13 7.23 -9.52
CA ILE A 45 7.93 6.94 -8.72
C ILE A 45 7.18 8.22 -8.37
N ALA A 46 7.85 9.33 -8.07
CA ALA A 46 7.20 10.63 -7.87
C ALA A 46 6.41 11.04 -9.11
N SER A 47 7.02 10.95 -10.29
CA SER A 47 6.38 11.23 -11.58
C SER A 47 5.22 10.27 -11.85
N TYR A 48 5.44 8.96 -11.70
CA TYR A 48 4.43 7.93 -11.93
C TYR A 48 3.21 8.11 -11.01
N SER A 49 3.44 8.42 -9.73
CA SER A 49 2.37 8.65 -8.74
C SER A 49 1.77 10.06 -8.81
N ARG A 50 2.30 10.95 -9.67
CA ARG A 50 1.89 12.36 -9.78
C ARG A 50 2.05 13.12 -8.46
N CYS A 51 3.12 12.83 -7.74
CA CYS A 51 3.54 13.51 -6.51
C CYS A 51 4.79 14.37 -6.76
N LYS A 52 5.04 15.33 -5.88
CA LYS A 52 6.26 16.17 -5.98
C LYS A 52 7.51 15.44 -5.49
N TYR A 53 7.35 14.59 -4.47
CA TYR A 53 8.45 13.94 -3.78
C TYR A 53 8.17 12.46 -3.58
N ALA A 54 9.21 11.66 -3.69
CA ALA A 54 9.23 10.26 -3.28
C ALA A 54 10.52 9.96 -2.51
N LEU A 55 10.47 9.00 -1.60
CA LEU A 55 11.59 8.61 -0.76
C LEU A 55 11.61 7.09 -0.62
N GLY A 56 12.66 6.43 -1.14
CA GLY A 56 12.85 4.99 -1.08
C GLY A 56 13.14 4.52 0.34
N VAL A 57 12.42 3.48 0.78
CA VAL A 57 12.54 2.91 2.12
C VAL A 57 12.65 1.39 2.07
N SER A 58 13.10 0.79 3.18
CA SER A 58 13.43 -0.63 3.32
C SER A 58 12.24 -1.58 3.18
N SER A 59 11.00 -1.13 3.41
CA SER A 59 9.80 -1.93 3.25
C SER A 59 8.54 -1.07 3.24
N GLY A 60 7.39 -1.65 2.84
CA GLY A 60 6.10 -0.99 3.03
C GLY A 60 5.73 -0.77 4.50
N THR A 61 6.20 -1.65 5.40
CA THR A 61 6.07 -1.47 6.85
C THR A 61 6.82 -0.23 7.32
N ASP A 62 8.07 -0.07 6.87
CA ASP A 62 8.88 1.10 7.22
C ASP A 62 8.37 2.39 6.56
N ALA A 63 7.70 2.29 5.40
CA ALA A 63 7.00 3.43 4.80
C ALA A 63 5.89 3.96 5.73
N LEU A 64 5.03 3.09 6.25
CA LEU A 64 3.97 3.44 7.19
C LEU A 64 4.54 3.96 8.53
N LEU A 65 5.56 3.29 9.05
CA LEU A 65 6.23 3.69 10.28
C LEU A 65 6.85 5.07 10.15
N LEU A 66 7.58 5.31 9.07
CA LEU A 66 8.22 6.59 8.76
C LEU A 66 7.20 7.72 8.59
N ALA A 67 6.08 7.46 7.91
CA ALA A 67 4.98 8.40 7.75
C ALA A 67 4.38 8.81 9.11
N LEU A 68 4.08 7.84 9.98
CA LEU A 68 3.58 8.09 11.32
C LEU A 68 4.59 8.87 12.19
N MET A 69 5.87 8.51 12.15
CA MET A 69 6.94 9.24 12.84
C MET A 69 7.07 10.68 12.33
N ALA A 70 6.92 10.91 11.03
CA ALA A 70 6.97 12.26 10.45
C ALA A 70 5.81 13.13 10.92
N LEU A 71 4.63 12.55 11.15
CA LEU A 71 3.48 13.25 11.77
C LEU A 71 3.63 13.45 13.28
N GLY A 72 4.67 12.90 13.90
CA GLY A 72 4.90 13.00 15.35
C GLY A 72 4.00 12.09 16.17
N THR A 73 3.48 11.03 15.57
CA THR A 73 2.65 10.03 16.26
C THR A 73 3.45 9.31 17.33
N GLY A 74 2.87 9.16 18.52
CA GLY A 74 3.52 8.51 19.66
C GLY A 74 2.55 8.04 20.73
N HIS A 75 3.09 7.79 21.93
CA HIS A 75 2.33 7.29 23.07
C HIS A 75 1.13 8.19 23.41
N GLY A 76 -0.04 7.59 23.57
CA GLY A 76 -1.27 8.28 23.91
C GLY A 76 -2.04 8.82 22.70
N ASP A 77 -1.45 8.88 21.52
CA ASP A 77 -2.14 9.28 20.30
C ASP A 77 -3.08 8.17 19.78
N ILE A 78 -4.00 8.56 18.93
CA ILE A 78 -4.94 7.68 18.23
C ILE A 78 -4.70 7.80 16.74
N VAL A 79 -4.70 6.65 16.04
CA VAL A 79 -4.72 6.61 14.58
C VAL A 79 -5.87 5.69 14.14
N ILE A 80 -6.73 6.21 13.24
CA ILE A 80 -7.89 5.49 12.76
C ILE A 80 -7.53 4.75 11.47
N THR A 81 -7.91 3.49 11.38
CA THR A 81 -7.78 2.68 10.16
C THR A 81 -8.91 1.66 10.07
N THR A 82 -8.79 0.67 9.18
CA THR A 82 -9.75 -0.43 9.02
C THR A 82 -9.28 -1.68 9.77
N PRO A 83 -10.19 -2.51 10.31
CA PRO A 83 -9.82 -3.80 10.92
C PRO A 83 -9.47 -4.87 9.88
N TYR A 84 -9.78 -4.66 8.60
CA TYR A 84 -9.57 -5.60 7.52
C TYR A 84 -8.47 -5.13 6.59
N THR A 85 -7.24 -5.48 6.91
CA THR A 85 -6.02 -5.08 6.20
C THR A 85 -4.88 -6.04 6.53
N PHE A 86 -3.72 -5.86 5.87
CA PHE A 86 -2.47 -6.51 6.28
C PHE A 86 -2.00 -5.94 7.63
N PHE A 87 -1.35 -6.77 8.41
CA PHE A 87 -0.95 -6.48 9.79
C PHE A 87 -0.16 -5.16 9.94
N ALA A 88 0.69 -4.83 8.97
CA ALA A 88 1.57 -3.65 9.05
C ALA A 88 0.83 -2.35 9.34
N THR A 89 -0.39 -2.16 8.78
CA THR A 89 -1.18 -0.94 8.97
C THR A 89 -1.43 -0.63 10.45
N ALA A 90 -1.96 -1.61 11.20
CA ALA A 90 -2.22 -1.45 12.64
C ALA A 90 -0.96 -1.67 13.49
N GLY A 91 -0.07 -2.56 13.05
CA GLY A 91 1.17 -2.88 13.75
C GLY A 91 2.13 -1.70 13.87
N CYS A 92 2.24 -0.87 12.83
CA CYS A 92 3.05 0.36 12.87
C CYS A 92 2.52 1.39 13.87
N ILE A 93 1.20 1.52 13.98
CA ILE A 93 0.55 2.40 14.98
C ILE A 93 0.91 1.95 16.39
N ALA A 94 0.68 0.66 16.68
CA ALA A 94 0.95 0.09 17.99
C ALA A 94 2.45 0.13 18.36
N ARG A 95 3.34 -0.08 17.37
CA ARG A 95 4.79 -0.02 17.56
C ARG A 95 5.29 1.35 18.04
N LEU A 96 4.60 2.43 17.71
CA LEU A 96 4.88 3.78 18.19
C LEU A 96 4.22 4.09 19.55
N GLY A 97 3.50 3.13 20.15
CA GLY A 97 2.76 3.33 21.39
C GLY A 97 1.44 4.10 21.20
N ALA A 98 1.04 4.34 19.97
CA ALA A 98 -0.27 4.91 19.65
C ALA A 98 -1.35 3.81 19.63
N LYS A 99 -2.60 4.21 19.81
CA LYS A 99 -3.76 3.30 19.80
C LYS A 99 -4.37 3.23 18.40
N PRO A 100 -4.37 2.04 17.74
CA PRO A 100 -5.18 1.84 16.56
C PRO A 100 -6.66 1.80 16.94
N VAL A 101 -7.47 2.58 16.22
CA VAL A 101 -8.94 2.57 16.33
C VAL A 101 -9.50 2.23 14.96
N PHE A 102 -10.52 1.39 14.93
CA PHE A 102 -10.99 0.79 13.69
C PHE A 102 -12.36 1.31 13.27
N ALA A 103 -12.45 1.82 12.04
CA ALA A 103 -13.69 2.03 11.33
C ALA A 103 -13.89 0.86 10.35
N ASP A 104 -15.10 0.31 10.34
CA ASP A 104 -15.42 -0.89 9.56
C ASP A 104 -15.39 -0.62 8.05
N ILE A 105 -15.33 -1.70 7.27
CA ILE A 105 -15.23 -1.68 5.81
C ILE A 105 -16.60 -1.61 5.13
N ASP A 106 -16.61 -1.12 3.90
CA ASP A 106 -17.65 -1.39 2.93
C ASP A 106 -17.53 -2.84 2.44
N PRO A 107 -18.57 -3.67 2.58
CA PRO A 107 -18.50 -5.09 2.24
C PRO A 107 -18.39 -5.38 0.74
N ALA A 108 -18.57 -4.40 -0.13
CA ALA A 108 -18.44 -4.55 -1.57
C ALA A 108 -17.00 -4.28 -2.03
N THR A 109 -16.35 -3.26 -1.49
CA THR A 109 -15.00 -2.83 -1.89
C THR A 109 -13.90 -3.35 -0.96
N PHE A 110 -14.25 -3.79 0.25
CA PHE A 110 -13.34 -4.15 1.37
C PHE A 110 -12.48 -3.01 1.89
N ASN A 111 -12.67 -1.80 1.40
CA ASN A 111 -12.03 -0.59 1.88
C ASN A 111 -12.83 0.05 3.01
N ILE A 112 -12.21 0.93 3.79
CA ILE A 112 -12.88 1.65 4.88
C ILE A 112 -14.17 2.32 4.39
N ASP A 113 -15.30 2.12 5.09
CA ASP A 113 -16.58 2.79 4.78
C ASP A 113 -16.54 4.22 5.32
N PRO A 114 -16.65 5.25 4.45
CA PRO A 114 -16.62 6.66 4.90
C PRO A 114 -17.70 6.98 5.93
N ARG A 115 -18.90 6.37 5.84
CA ARG A 115 -20.01 6.57 6.78
C ARG A 115 -19.69 6.00 8.16
N LYS A 116 -18.98 4.86 8.20
CA LYS A 116 -18.51 4.26 9.45
C LYS A 116 -17.41 5.11 10.07
N LEU A 117 -16.51 5.66 9.25
CA LEU A 117 -15.49 6.61 9.70
C LEU A 117 -16.13 7.86 10.31
N GLU A 118 -17.10 8.50 9.63
CA GLU A 118 -17.79 9.69 10.14
C GLU A 118 -18.53 9.39 11.43
N THR A 119 -19.31 8.31 11.47
CA THR A 119 -20.03 7.86 12.68
C THR A 119 -19.07 7.59 13.86
N LEU A 120 -17.88 7.03 13.60
CA LEU A 120 -16.88 6.81 14.63
C LEU A 120 -16.39 8.14 15.20
N LEU A 121 -16.03 9.09 14.34
CA LEU A 121 -15.56 10.42 14.75
C LEU A 121 -16.62 11.22 15.52
N GLU A 122 -17.89 11.15 15.11
CA GLU A 122 -19.01 11.81 15.79
C GLU A 122 -19.28 11.27 17.20
N LYS A 123 -18.93 10.01 17.47
CA LYS A 123 -19.08 9.36 18.78
C LYS A 123 -17.90 9.60 19.72
N MET A 124 -16.77 10.06 19.21
CA MET A 124 -15.60 10.36 20.02
C MET A 124 -15.83 11.59 20.90
N THR A 125 -15.33 11.54 22.13
CA THR A 125 -15.29 12.71 23.00
C THR A 125 -14.30 13.75 22.48
N SER A 126 -14.43 15.01 22.91
CA SER A 126 -13.46 16.06 22.54
C SER A 126 -12.03 15.73 22.95
N GLU A 127 -11.85 15.03 24.07
CA GLU A 127 -10.54 14.55 24.52
C GLU A 127 -9.96 13.49 23.55
N GLU A 128 -10.76 12.50 23.16
CA GLU A 128 -10.32 11.48 22.20
C GLU A 128 -10.00 12.11 20.84
N LEU A 129 -10.87 13.00 20.33
CA LEU A 129 -10.63 13.70 19.06
C LEU A 129 -9.32 14.49 19.07
N SER A 130 -8.99 15.16 20.18
CA SER A 130 -7.72 15.91 20.31
C SER A 130 -6.47 15.05 20.19
N ARG A 131 -6.62 13.74 20.43
CA ARG A 131 -5.55 12.73 20.35
C ARG A 131 -5.48 12.03 18.99
N VAL A 132 -6.47 12.21 18.11
CA VAL A 132 -6.44 11.62 16.76
C VAL A 132 -5.43 12.36 15.90
N ARG A 133 -4.39 11.65 15.44
CA ARG A 133 -3.31 12.21 14.60
C ARG A 133 -3.56 12.03 13.12
N ALA A 134 -4.05 10.87 12.75
CA ALA A 134 -4.24 10.54 11.34
C ALA A 134 -5.35 9.50 11.12
N VAL A 135 -5.83 9.46 9.89
CA VAL A 135 -6.60 8.34 9.32
C VAL A 135 -5.72 7.66 8.29
N ILE A 136 -5.69 6.32 8.32
CA ILE A 136 -4.98 5.49 7.33
C ILE A 136 -6.03 4.72 6.51
N PRO A 137 -6.57 5.29 5.41
CA PRO A 137 -7.30 4.51 4.44
C PRO A 137 -6.35 3.53 3.73
N VAL A 138 -6.78 2.27 3.61
CA VAL A 138 -6.05 1.23 2.88
C VAL A 138 -6.66 1.09 1.50
N HIS A 139 -5.84 1.07 0.46
CA HIS A 139 -6.24 0.81 -0.92
C HIS A 139 -6.13 -0.69 -1.20
N LEU A 140 -7.03 -1.45 -0.59
CA LEU A 140 -6.91 -2.89 -0.50
C LEU A 140 -7.12 -3.55 -1.87
N PHE A 141 -6.35 -4.62 -2.11
CA PHE A 141 -6.40 -5.47 -3.31
C PHE A 141 -6.11 -4.76 -4.64
N GLY A 142 -5.82 -3.45 -4.60
CA GLY A 142 -5.49 -2.66 -5.78
C GLY A 142 -6.59 -1.72 -6.25
N GLN A 143 -7.61 -1.44 -5.41
CA GLN A 143 -8.59 -0.38 -5.61
C GLN A 143 -8.45 0.68 -4.53
N MET A 144 -8.43 1.94 -4.91
CA MET A 144 -8.42 3.04 -3.95
C MET A 144 -9.69 3.05 -3.10
N ALA A 145 -9.55 3.38 -1.82
CA ALA A 145 -10.68 3.72 -0.96
C ALA A 145 -11.44 4.93 -1.52
N ASP A 146 -12.67 5.15 -1.09
CA ASP A 146 -13.47 6.31 -1.52
C ASP A 146 -12.89 7.61 -0.94
N MET A 147 -11.79 8.07 -1.53
CA MET A 147 -11.10 9.29 -1.11
C MET A 147 -11.94 10.55 -1.30
N GLN A 148 -12.89 10.52 -2.27
CA GLN A 148 -13.81 11.64 -2.50
C GLN A 148 -14.67 11.91 -1.26
N SER A 149 -15.08 10.87 -0.55
CA SER A 149 -15.87 10.97 0.70
C SER A 149 -14.97 11.07 1.94
N ILE A 150 -13.84 10.36 2.00
CA ILE A 150 -12.95 10.33 3.18
C ILE A 150 -12.28 11.68 3.43
N VAL A 151 -11.76 12.34 2.38
CA VAL A 151 -10.99 13.57 2.55
C VAL A 151 -11.80 14.71 3.19
N PRO A 152 -13.05 15.00 2.76
CA PRO A 152 -13.88 16.00 3.41
C PRO A 152 -14.14 15.70 4.90
N ILE A 153 -14.37 14.42 5.24
CA ILE A 153 -14.55 13.99 6.65
C ILE A 153 -13.28 14.31 7.44
N CYS A 154 -12.10 13.87 6.97
CA CYS A 154 -10.84 14.13 7.66
C CYS A 154 -10.57 15.65 7.83
N ARG A 155 -10.84 16.45 6.79
CA ARG A 155 -10.66 17.91 6.83
C ARG A 155 -11.58 18.59 7.85
N LYS A 156 -12.84 18.14 7.98
CA LYS A 156 -13.80 18.64 8.98
C LYS A 156 -13.24 18.55 10.41
N TYR A 157 -12.44 17.52 10.68
CA TYR A 157 -11.81 17.27 11.99
C TYR A 157 -10.32 17.67 12.07
N GLY A 158 -9.76 18.26 11.02
CA GLY A 158 -8.35 18.67 10.98
C GLY A 158 -7.35 17.51 10.99
N LEU A 159 -7.76 16.32 10.52
CA LEU A 159 -6.98 15.09 10.59
C LEU A 159 -6.07 14.93 9.37
N LYS A 160 -4.87 14.39 9.60
CA LYS A 160 -3.94 13.98 8.56
C LYS A 160 -4.34 12.66 7.92
N ILE A 161 -3.96 12.45 6.66
CA ILE A 161 -4.27 11.24 5.89
C ILE A 161 -2.97 10.59 5.42
N ILE A 162 -2.78 9.32 5.80
CA ILE A 162 -1.72 8.47 5.25
C ILE A 162 -2.39 7.41 4.37
N GLU A 163 -2.16 7.44 3.06
CA GLU A 163 -2.67 6.42 2.16
C GLU A 163 -1.79 5.15 2.27
N ASP A 164 -2.34 4.06 2.81
CA ASP A 164 -1.70 2.74 2.69
C ASP A 164 -1.99 2.18 1.28
N ALA A 165 -1.10 2.49 0.37
CA ALA A 165 -1.16 2.08 -1.03
C ALA A 165 -0.24 0.87 -1.33
N ALA A 166 0.12 0.08 -0.31
CA ALA A 166 1.01 -1.08 -0.44
C ALA A 166 0.56 -2.11 -1.48
N GLN A 167 -0.70 -2.08 -1.88
CA GLN A 167 -1.30 -2.97 -2.89
C GLN A 167 -1.84 -2.21 -4.12
N ALA A 168 -1.55 -0.91 -4.26
CA ALA A 168 -2.32 -0.06 -5.16
C ALA A 168 -1.50 0.89 -6.05
N ILE A 169 -0.19 0.62 -6.24
CA ILE A 169 0.64 1.45 -7.13
C ILE A 169 0.07 1.47 -8.56
N GLY A 170 -0.27 2.67 -9.05
CA GLY A 170 -0.88 2.88 -10.37
C GLY A 170 -2.41 2.73 -10.41
N SER A 171 -3.09 2.46 -9.27
CA SER A 171 -4.55 2.58 -9.21
C SER A 171 -4.97 4.04 -9.26
N GLU A 172 -6.18 4.30 -9.77
CA GLU A 172 -6.70 5.65 -9.97
C GLU A 172 -8.15 5.75 -9.48
N CYS A 173 -8.53 6.96 -9.05
CA CYS A 173 -9.92 7.28 -8.72
C CYS A 173 -10.28 8.70 -9.18
N PRO A 174 -11.58 9.00 -9.39
CA PRO A 174 -12.08 10.36 -9.55
C PRO A 174 -11.84 11.15 -8.24
N PHE A 175 -11.27 12.34 -8.33
CA PHE A 175 -11.08 13.23 -7.19
C PHE A 175 -10.88 14.68 -7.62
N GLY A 176 -11.63 15.62 -7.01
CA GLY A 176 -11.48 17.06 -7.24
C GLY A 176 -11.70 17.50 -8.69
N GLY A 177 -12.62 16.86 -9.40
CA GLY A 177 -12.93 17.15 -10.81
C GLY A 177 -11.97 16.54 -11.82
N GLY A 178 -11.02 15.71 -11.40
CA GLY A 178 -10.07 15.00 -12.26
C GLY A 178 -9.84 13.57 -11.82
N VAL A 179 -8.75 12.97 -12.30
CA VAL A 179 -8.31 11.63 -11.93
C VAL A 179 -7.00 11.72 -11.14
N LYS A 180 -6.95 11.08 -9.98
CA LYS A 180 -5.78 11.01 -9.11
C LYS A 180 -5.29 9.57 -8.96
N ARG A 181 -3.99 9.41 -8.75
CA ARG A 181 -3.34 8.12 -8.46
C ARG A 181 -3.23 7.87 -6.96
N ALA A 182 -3.19 6.61 -6.57
CA ALA A 182 -2.95 6.21 -5.20
C ALA A 182 -1.65 6.83 -4.67
N GLY A 183 -1.68 7.29 -3.42
CA GLY A 183 -0.60 7.98 -2.75
C GLY A 183 -0.53 9.49 -2.99
N SER A 184 -1.35 10.05 -3.92
CA SER A 184 -1.26 11.47 -4.31
C SER A 184 -2.33 12.38 -3.69
N ILE A 185 -3.25 11.84 -2.90
CA ILE A 185 -4.41 12.55 -2.38
C ILE A 185 -4.23 12.94 -0.90
N GLY A 186 -3.72 12.01 -0.10
CA GLY A 186 -3.42 12.24 1.31
C GLY A 186 -2.20 13.12 1.54
N ASP A 187 -1.84 13.31 2.81
CA ASP A 187 -0.61 14.03 3.18
C ASP A 187 0.63 13.21 2.84
N ILE A 188 0.56 11.88 3.00
CA ILE A 188 1.64 10.92 2.68
C ILE A 188 1.00 9.67 2.05
N GLY A 189 1.61 9.13 1.00
CA GLY A 189 1.30 7.82 0.43
C GLY A 189 2.41 6.82 0.70
N CYS A 190 2.06 5.55 0.98
CA CYS A 190 2.98 4.48 1.32
C CYS A 190 2.83 3.31 0.36
N PHE A 191 3.92 2.92 -0.31
CA PHE A 191 3.97 1.77 -1.22
C PHE A 191 4.87 0.68 -0.66
N SER A 192 4.58 -0.57 -1.06
CA SER A 192 5.40 -1.74 -0.78
C SER A 192 5.92 -2.33 -2.09
N PHE A 193 7.20 -2.69 -2.08
CA PHE A 193 7.84 -3.42 -3.18
C PHE A 193 8.17 -4.86 -2.80
N PHE A 194 7.45 -5.43 -1.83
CA PHE A 194 7.55 -6.87 -1.53
C PHE A 194 7.37 -7.68 -2.84
N PRO A 195 8.11 -8.77 -3.07
CA PRO A 195 8.21 -9.43 -4.38
C PRO A 195 6.88 -9.79 -5.06
N SER A 196 5.81 -10.05 -4.28
CA SER A 196 4.49 -10.38 -4.83
C SER A 196 3.62 -9.17 -5.20
N LYS A 197 4.08 -7.94 -4.95
CA LYS A 197 3.34 -6.71 -5.30
C LYS A 197 3.37 -6.46 -6.81
N ASN A 198 2.45 -5.65 -7.31
CA ASN A 198 2.38 -5.31 -8.75
C ASN A 198 3.74 -4.77 -9.26
N LEU A 199 4.39 -3.93 -8.47
CA LEU A 199 5.79 -3.55 -8.64
C LEU A 199 6.58 -4.15 -7.47
N GLY A 200 7.15 -5.35 -7.66
CA GLY A 200 7.89 -6.07 -6.62
C GLY A 200 9.38 -6.14 -6.91
N GLY A 201 10.20 -5.90 -5.87
CA GLY A 201 11.65 -6.09 -5.91
C GLY A 201 12.07 -7.57 -5.96
N ILE A 202 13.36 -7.83 -5.73
CA ILE A 202 13.93 -9.17 -5.51
C ILE A 202 14.26 -9.41 -4.02
N GLY A 203 13.68 -8.60 -3.15
CA GLY A 203 13.76 -8.59 -1.70
C GLY A 203 12.78 -7.57 -1.15
N ASP A 204 13.01 -7.08 0.07
CA ASP A 204 12.18 -6.04 0.66
C ASP A 204 12.45 -4.67 0.02
N GLY A 205 11.44 -3.82 0.06
CA GLY A 205 11.48 -2.45 -0.40
C GLY A 205 10.13 -1.75 -0.23
N GLY A 206 10.17 -0.44 -0.24
CA GLY A 206 9.00 0.42 -0.18
C GLY A 206 9.31 1.85 -0.62
N MET A 207 8.29 2.68 -0.65
CA MET A 207 8.39 4.08 -1.00
C MET A 207 7.37 4.90 -0.21
N VAL A 208 7.76 6.06 0.26
CA VAL A 208 6.80 7.10 0.66
C VAL A 208 6.75 8.18 -0.40
N VAL A 209 5.56 8.73 -0.64
CA VAL A 209 5.35 9.86 -1.55
C VAL A 209 4.58 10.97 -0.83
N THR A 210 4.86 12.22 -1.19
CA THR A 210 4.15 13.38 -0.63
C THR A 210 4.22 14.58 -1.56
N ASN A 211 3.32 15.53 -1.37
CA ASN A 211 3.36 16.84 -2.01
C ASN A 211 3.85 17.96 -1.07
N ASP A 212 4.10 17.63 0.19
CA ASP A 212 4.54 18.52 1.25
C ASP A 212 6.07 18.46 1.43
N ALA A 213 6.73 19.59 1.22
CA ALA A 213 8.21 19.68 1.29
C ALA A 213 8.74 19.47 2.73
N ASP A 214 8.00 19.93 3.73
CA ASP A 214 8.43 19.83 5.14
C ASP A 214 8.33 18.38 5.62
N LEU A 215 7.28 17.67 5.23
CA LEU A 215 7.14 16.23 5.50
C LEU A 215 8.24 15.43 4.78
N TYR A 216 8.54 15.77 3.52
CA TYR A 216 9.61 15.13 2.77
C TYR A 216 10.96 15.26 3.46
N GLU A 217 11.39 16.50 3.82
CA GLU A 217 12.68 16.73 4.51
C GLU A 217 12.71 16.04 5.88
N LYS A 218 11.62 16.05 6.63
CA LYS A 218 11.53 15.34 7.90
C LYS A 218 11.69 13.83 7.73
N MET A 219 11.01 13.22 6.76
CA MET A 219 11.13 11.80 6.47
C MET A 219 12.55 11.44 5.99
N LYS A 220 13.18 12.28 5.17
CA LYS A 220 14.54 12.10 4.68
C LYS A 220 15.56 12.04 5.83
N ILE A 221 15.41 12.88 6.85
CA ILE A 221 16.24 12.85 8.05
C ILE A 221 15.97 11.58 8.88
N LEU A 222 14.69 11.24 9.12
CA LEU A 222 14.27 10.08 9.89
C LEU A 222 14.73 8.76 9.26
N ARG A 223 14.78 8.67 7.92
CA ARG A 223 15.25 7.50 7.14
C ARG A 223 16.68 7.09 7.47
N VAL A 224 17.50 8.01 7.92
CA VAL A 224 18.92 7.82 8.22
C VAL A 224 19.24 8.12 9.69
N HIS A 225 18.47 7.48 10.60
CA HIS A 225 18.65 7.58 12.05
C HIS A 225 18.43 9.00 12.64
N GLY A 226 17.70 9.87 11.94
CA GLY A 226 17.51 11.26 12.37
C GLY A 226 18.75 12.15 12.21
N SER A 227 19.71 11.73 11.37
CA SER A 227 21.00 12.40 11.21
C SER A 227 20.96 13.58 10.22
N SER A 228 21.32 14.77 10.66
CA SER A 228 21.54 15.95 9.81
C SER A 228 22.32 17.04 10.56
N PRO A 229 23.58 17.38 10.15
CA PRO A 229 24.43 16.68 9.19
C PRO A 229 24.87 15.29 9.69
N LYS A 230 25.62 14.53 8.88
CA LYS A 230 26.08 13.17 9.23
C LYS A 230 26.70 13.14 10.63
N TYR A 231 26.31 12.15 11.46
CA TYR A 231 26.69 11.93 12.87
C TYR A 231 26.08 12.91 13.88
N TYR A 232 25.26 13.89 13.45
CA TYR A 232 24.50 14.74 14.36
C TYR A 232 23.01 14.38 14.25
N HIS A 233 22.44 13.83 15.33
CA HIS A 233 21.08 13.30 15.31
C HIS A 233 20.10 14.31 15.91
N ARG A 234 19.18 14.81 15.08
CA ARG A 234 18.14 15.79 15.48
C ARG A 234 16.86 15.13 15.94
N ALA A 235 16.68 13.86 15.63
CA ALA A 235 15.51 13.05 15.99
C ALA A 235 15.93 11.59 16.13
N VAL A 236 15.10 10.79 16.81
CA VAL A 236 15.24 9.33 16.82
C VAL A 236 14.59 8.80 15.54
N GLY A 237 15.42 8.41 14.60
CA GLY A 237 15.01 7.76 13.36
C GLY A 237 15.44 6.30 13.30
N GLY A 238 15.47 5.71 12.11
CA GLY A 238 15.87 4.32 11.91
C GLY A 238 16.72 4.13 10.66
N ASN A 239 17.14 2.90 10.42
CA ASN A 239 17.70 2.49 9.15
C ASN A 239 16.55 2.06 8.23
N PHE A 240 15.95 3.02 7.55
CA PHE A 240 14.81 2.79 6.65
C PHE A 240 15.19 2.95 5.17
N ARG A 241 16.45 2.72 4.83
CA ARG A 241 16.97 2.94 3.46
C ARG A 241 16.55 1.82 2.51
N LEU A 242 16.24 2.19 1.26
CA LEU A 242 16.13 1.25 0.15
C LEU A 242 17.54 0.94 -0.39
N ASP A 243 17.82 -0.33 -0.67
CA ASP A 243 19.08 -0.76 -1.26
C ASP A 243 19.13 -0.40 -2.75
N GLU A 244 20.34 -0.06 -3.22
CA GLU A 244 20.60 0.30 -4.61
C GLU A 244 20.28 -0.84 -5.59
N ILE A 245 20.57 -2.07 -5.21
CA ILE A 245 20.22 -3.27 -6.01
C ILE A 245 18.71 -3.39 -6.19
N GLN A 246 17.92 -3.17 -5.13
CA GLN A 246 16.46 -3.18 -5.23
C GLN A 246 15.95 -2.06 -6.14
N ALA A 247 16.52 -0.87 -6.02
CA ALA A 247 16.17 0.27 -6.86
C ALA A 247 16.45 0.01 -8.34
N ALA A 248 17.60 -0.56 -8.68
CA ALA A 248 17.96 -0.91 -10.04
C ALA A 248 16.97 -1.92 -10.66
N VAL A 249 16.60 -2.97 -9.91
CA VAL A 249 15.60 -3.95 -10.34
C VAL A 249 14.22 -3.33 -10.52
N LEU A 250 13.82 -2.45 -9.59
CA LEU A 250 12.52 -1.79 -9.65
C LEU A 250 12.42 -0.82 -10.84
N LEU A 251 13.49 -0.14 -11.20
CA LEU A 251 13.55 0.71 -12.41
C LEU A 251 13.31 -0.09 -13.68
N VAL A 252 13.90 -1.28 -13.80
CA VAL A 252 13.62 -2.18 -14.93
C VAL A 252 12.15 -2.57 -14.94
N LYS A 253 11.62 -3.04 -13.81
CA LYS A 253 10.22 -3.52 -13.71
C LYS A 253 9.19 -2.42 -13.89
N LEU A 254 9.49 -1.19 -13.51
CA LEU A 254 8.58 -0.04 -13.63
C LEU A 254 8.18 0.22 -15.09
N LYS A 255 9.08 -0.03 -16.05
CA LYS A 255 8.80 0.10 -17.49
C LYS A 255 7.66 -0.82 -17.95
N TYR A 256 7.44 -1.93 -17.26
CA TYR A 256 6.45 -2.96 -17.62
C TYR A 256 5.19 -2.93 -16.76
N LEU A 257 5.15 -2.08 -15.71
CA LEU A 257 4.09 -2.08 -14.69
C LEU A 257 2.69 -1.91 -15.28
N ASP A 258 2.51 -0.96 -16.21
CA ASP A 258 1.20 -0.70 -16.80
C ASP A 258 0.76 -1.87 -17.71
N THR A 259 1.68 -2.45 -18.50
CA THR A 259 1.41 -3.65 -19.31
C THR A 259 0.95 -4.83 -18.46
N TRP A 260 1.63 -5.07 -17.33
CA TRP A 260 1.22 -6.13 -16.40
C TRP A 260 -0.11 -5.82 -15.72
N THR A 261 -0.39 -4.56 -15.42
CA THR A 261 -1.68 -4.13 -14.87
C THR A 261 -2.81 -4.37 -15.86
N GLU A 262 -2.62 -4.04 -17.14
CA GLU A 262 -3.61 -4.29 -18.21
C GLU A 262 -3.87 -5.79 -18.37
N ALA A 263 -2.83 -6.63 -18.28
CA ALA A 263 -2.99 -8.10 -18.32
C ALA A 263 -3.79 -8.62 -17.12
N ARG A 264 -3.59 -8.10 -15.90
CA ARG A 264 -4.39 -8.41 -14.71
C ARG A 264 -5.84 -7.97 -14.89
N GLN A 265 -6.08 -6.78 -15.42
CA GLN A 265 -7.43 -6.28 -15.70
C GLN A 265 -8.14 -7.14 -16.76
N LYS A 266 -7.41 -7.58 -17.80
CA LYS A 266 -7.94 -8.53 -18.79
C LYS A 266 -8.36 -9.84 -18.15
N ASN A 267 -7.51 -10.41 -17.28
CA ASN A 267 -7.83 -11.65 -16.56
C ASN A 267 -9.03 -11.46 -15.62
N ALA A 268 -9.12 -10.32 -14.93
CA ALA A 268 -10.25 -10.01 -14.08
C ALA A 268 -11.57 -9.97 -14.85
N ARG A 269 -11.60 -9.32 -16.03
CA ARG A 269 -12.80 -9.33 -16.90
C ARG A 269 -13.20 -10.75 -17.32
N ILE A 270 -12.23 -11.61 -17.65
CA ILE A 270 -12.52 -13.03 -18.00
C ILE A 270 -13.14 -13.75 -16.79
N TYR A 271 -12.62 -13.53 -15.57
CA TYR A 271 -13.24 -14.09 -14.37
C TYR A 271 -14.66 -13.55 -14.15
N ASP A 272 -14.89 -12.26 -14.30
CA ASP A 272 -16.20 -11.64 -14.12
C ASP A 272 -17.23 -12.22 -15.13
N GLU A 273 -16.83 -12.40 -16.39
CA GLU A 273 -17.67 -13.02 -17.42
C GLU A 273 -18.00 -14.48 -17.09
N LEU A 274 -16.99 -15.29 -16.76
CA LEU A 274 -17.17 -16.72 -16.44
C LEU A 274 -17.96 -16.96 -15.15
N LEU A 275 -17.83 -16.07 -14.17
CA LEU A 275 -18.49 -16.18 -12.87
C LEU A 275 -19.84 -15.48 -12.83
N SER A 276 -20.25 -14.76 -13.87
CA SER A 276 -21.49 -13.97 -13.90
C SER A 276 -22.74 -14.79 -13.53
N GLY A 277 -22.81 -16.04 -13.96
CA GLY A 277 -23.94 -16.95 -13.72
C GLY A 277 -24.02 -17.50 -12.28
N VAL A 278 -22.98 -17.30 -11.45
CA VAL A 278 -22.95 -17.79 -10.05
C VAL A 278 -22.97 -16.65 -9.02
N VAL A 279 -22.92 -15.39 -9.46
CA VAL A 279 -23.04 -14.23 -8.58
C VAL A 279 -24.39 -14.26 -7.87
N SER A 280 -24.37 -14.15 -6.53
CA SER A 280 -25.54 -14.19 -5.65
C SER A 280 -25.23 -13.49 -4.32
N GLU A 281 -26.16 -13.50 -3.38
CA GLU A 281 -25.89 -13.01 -2.01
C GLU A 281 -24.76 -13.81 -1.32
N HIS A 282 -24.58 -15.09 -1.71
CA HIS A 282 -23.59 -16.01 -1.13
C HIS A 282 -22.26 -16.09 -1.90
N PHE A 283 -22.19 -15.48 -3.10
CA PHE A 283 -20.99 -15.46 -3.94
C PHE A 283 -20.86 -14.12 -4.66
N ARG A 284 -19.78 -13.40 -4.39
CA ARG A 284 -19.51 -12.08 -4.97
C ARG A 284 -18.11 -12.03 -5.58
N THR A 285 -18.01 -11.45 -6.77
CA THR A 285 -16.76 -11.02 -7.39
C THR A 285 -16.34 -9.64 -6.87
N PRO A 286 -15.09 -9.20 -7.08
CA PRO A 286 -14.64 -7.85 -6.68
C PRO A 286 -15.53 -6.76 -7.29
N ALA A 287 -16.02 -5.84 -6.46
CA ALA A 287 -16.74 -4.68 -6.94
C ALA A 287 -15.75 -3.56 -7.31
N VAL A 288 -15.93 -2.96 -8.49
CA VAL A 288 -15.16 -1.80 -8.92
C VAL A 288 -16.05 -0.57 -8.92
N LEU A 289 -15.63 0.48 -8.21
CA LEU A 289 -16.38 1.73 -8.16
C LEU A 289 -16.35 2.45 -9.52
N PRO A 290 -17.41 3.16 -9.90
CA PRO A 290 -17.48 3.86 -11.18
C PRO A 290 -16.32 4.86 -11.36
N GLY A 291 -15.62 4.75 -12.49
CA GLY A 291 -14.49 5.62 -12.82
C GLY A 291 -13.16 5.27 -12.13
N TYR A 292 -13.12 4.20 -11.34
CA TYR A 292 -11.89 3.73 -10.70
C TYR A 292 -11.08 2.82 -11.63
N ARG A 293 -9.75 2.94 -11.57
CA ARG A 293 -8.81 1.99 -12.16
C ARG A 293 -8.37 1.01 -11.06
N HIS A 294 -8.98 -0.17 -11.01
CA HIS A 294 -8.54 -1.27 -10.15
C HIS A 294 -7.37 -1.99 -10.83
N ILE A 295 -6.25 -2.20 -10.11
CA ILE A 295 -5.03 -2.83 -10.66
C ILE A 295 -4.92 -4.32 -10.32
N TYR A 296 -5.86 -4.87 -9.56
CA TYR A 296 -5.95 -6.28 -9.18
C TYR A 296 -4.61 -6.84 -8.66
N ASN A 297 -4.11 -6.25 -7.56
CA ASN A 297 -3.04 -6.90 -6.80
C ASN A 297 -3.49 -8.31 -6.40
N GLN A 298 -4.74 -8.44 -5.95
CA GLN A 298 -5.47 -9.70 -5.84
C GLN A 298 -6.87 -9.57 -6.50
N TYR A 299 -7.36 -10.69 -7.04
CA TYR A 299 -8.76 -10.86 -7.42
C TYR A 299 -9.44 -11.67 -6.31
N CYS A 300 -10.08 -10.97 -5.37
CA CYS A 300 -10.67 -11.57 -4.17
C CYS A 300 -12.18 -11.75 -4.32
N ILE A 301 -12.64 -12.98 -4.29
CA ILE A 301 -14.07 -13.32 -4.23
C ILE A 301 -14.52 -13.45 -2.77
N ARG A 302 -15.81 -13.21 -2.52
CA ARG A 302 -16.46 -13.49 -1.24
C ARG A 302 -17.46 -14.62 -1.41
N THR A 303 -17.38 -15.65 -0.57
CA THR A 303 -18.31 -16.79 -0.61
C THR A 303 -18.60 -17.32 0.79
N ALA A 304 -19.84 -17.77 1.00
CA ALA A 304 -20.26 -18.46 2.21
C ALA A 304 -19.60 -19.85 2.36
N LYS A 305 -19.15 -20.45 1.25
CA LYS A 305 -18.47 -21.77 1.21
C LYS A 305 -16.97 -21.64 0.97
N ARG A 306 -16.31 -20.70 1.66
CA ARG A 306 -14.90 -20.36 1.45
C ARG A 306 -13.96 -21.56 1.59
N ASP A 307 -14.09 -22.29 2.68
CA ASP A 307 -13.13 -23.35 3.02
C ASP A 307 -13.33 -24.57 2.10
N ASP A 308 -14.59 -24.94 1.79
CA ASP A 308 -14.89 -26.00 0.82
C ASP A 308 -14.36 -25.64 -0.57
N LEU A 309 -14.55 -24.40 -1.01
CA LEU A 309 -14.06 -23.92 -2.29
C LEU A 309 -12.52 -23.93 -2.34
N LYS A 310 -11.85 -23.53 -1.26
CA LYS A 310 -10.37 -23.58 -1.18
C LYS A 310 -9.85 -25.01 -1.31
N VAL A 311 -10.49 -25.97 -0.65
CA VAL A 311 -10.14 -27.40 -0.75
C VAL A 311 -10.35 -27.90 -2.19
N HIS A 312 -11.52 -27.64 -2.77
CA HIS A 312 -11.87 -28.05 -4.12
C HIS A 312 -10.89 -27.50 -5.17
N LEU A 313 -10.57 -26.20 -5.11
CA LEU A 313 -9.61 -25.57 -6.05
C LEU A 313 -8.21 -26.18 -5.92
N ARG A 314 -7.74 -26.41 -4.70
CA ARG A 314 -6.44 -27.06 -4.43
C ARG A 314 -6.38 -28.47 -5.03
N GLU A 315 -7.43 -29.29 -4.87
CA GLU A 315 -7.52 -30.65 -5.43
C GLU A 315 -7.51 -30.62 -6.96
N ASN A 316 -8.01 -29.55 -7.56
CA ASN A 316 -7.99 -29.32 -9.01
C ASN A 316 -6.73 -28.56 -9.48
N GLY A 317 -5.73 -28.40 -8.61
CA GLY A 317 -4.43 -27.79 -8.94
C GLY A 317 -4.42 -26.28 -9.05
N VAL A 318 -5.44 -25.58 -8.52
CA VAL A 318 -5.53 -24.12 -8.46
C VAL A 318 -5.17 -23.64 -7.07
N ALA A 319 -4.06 -22.89 -6.95
CA ALA A 319 -3.62 -22.31 -5.69
C ALA A 319 -4.42 -21.05 -5.35
N THR A 320 -4.89 -20.99 -4.11
CA THR A 320 -5.64 -19.85 -3.57
C THR A 320 -5.23 -19.52 -2.15
N GLU A 321 -5.48 -18.30 -1.71
CA GLU A 321 -5.21 -17.87 -0.34
C GLU A 321 -6.37 -17.07 0.24
N ILE A 322 -6.44 -16.96 1.57
CA ILE A 322 -7.46 -16.21 2.30
C ILE A 322 -6.87 -14.89 2.76
N TYR A 323 -7.45 -13.79 2.26
CA TYR A 323 -7.06 -12.43 2.63
C TYR A 323 -8.25 -11.71 3.27
N TYR A 324 -8.38 -11.60 4.64
CA TYR A 324 -7.49 -12.16 5.65
C TYR A 324 -8.31 -13.07 6.57
N PRO A 325 -7.71 -14.09 7.21
CA PRO A 325 -8.48 -15.05 8.00
C PRO A 325 -9.03 -14.47 9.30
N LEU A 326 -8.36 -13.46 9.87
CA LEU A 326 -8.71 -12.84 11.14
C LEU A 326 -8.54 -11.32 11.06
N PRO A 327 -9.55 -10.52 11.41
CA PRO A 327 -9.42 -9.06 11.44
C PRO A 327 -8.49 -8.59 12.57
N MET A 328 -7.93 -7.38 12.40
CA MET A 328 -6.88 -6.84 13.29
C MET A 328 -7.28 -6.80 14.76
N HIS A 329 -8.52 -6.39 15.08
CA HIS A 329 -8.99 -6.27 16.46
C HIS A 329 -9.21 -7.61 17.18
N LEU A 330 -9.14 -8.74 16.46
CA LEU A 330 -9.22 -10.09 17.01
C LEU A 330 -7.85 -10.79 17.06
N GLN A 331 -6.79 -10.13 16.60
CA GLN A 331 -5.43 -10.68 16.72
C GLN A 331 -5.00 -10.69 18.18
N GLU A 332 -4.30 -11.74 18.60
CA GLU A 332 -3.86 -11.94 19.99
C GLU A 332 -3.08 -10.73 20.53
N CYS A 333 -2.25 -10.10 19.71
CA CYS A 333 -1.45 -8.93 20.09
C CYS A 333 -2.28 -7.63 20.27
N PHE A 334 -3.57 -7.64 19.92
CA PHE A 334 -4.52 -6.53 20.08
C PHE A 334 -5.70 -6.89 21.00
#